data_8339b42cf17a49fc75f5380d60ea0b8d
#
_entry.id   8339b42cf17a49fc75f5380d60ea0b8d
#
_cell.length_a   1.000
_cell.length_b   1.000
_cell.length_c   1.000
_cell.angle_alpha   90.00
_cell.angle_beta   90.00
_cell.angle_gamma   90.00
#
_symmetry.space_group_name_H-M   'P 1'
#
loop_
_entity.id
_entity.type
_entity.pdbx_description
1 polymer ?
#
loop_
_entity_poly.entity_id
_entity_poly.type
_entity_poly.pdbx_seq_one_letter_code
_entity_poly.pdbx_strand_id
1 'polypeptide(L)'
;MTCFYRSSVDEFLAQTDEYVIAHLGIAYANRGFTSQYSDQTLTWERDLKSLRTCLKRCVDKSDSARLWGLLLEFSIPRKEMRIDTVLLIRDSIAIIEAKTGTAASQAKRQIEEYALLLHYFHKESSNRRIVPIAVSTTAVEADISLLNQRELFPQLATYWIARVIRSSWDELFSVLVAAEDPSREQIVLEVWDESSYFPIPSILEAALALKTGLSIREIAHSEASESEIENVRLTVQECLDRARTESRHAICFLTGVPGSGKTLVGLSLAHSDENKGNAIHFMSGNGPLVQVLQHLFTQESMRKGAYAPQARAEAKTLIENVHIFARNYTDDDQGPPSNHAIIFDEAQRAWNRAQNLRKFRRDYSEPEMLLRIMERHEDWAMVIALVGGGQEINDGEAGLEEWGRALLDLSKDWLIYASPEVLEGGQSTAGHRLFSDTLRQKEVQTSSALHLRTSNRSLRADQLATWVNLLLDGKSDEAASLRISERFPMFLARSLDETRLKLQQQGIGIERCGLVGSSGAARYELRGWNPTRRFTRTIHGSTGIWLKNPT
;
A
#
# COMPACT_ATOMS: atom_id res chain seq x y z
N MET A 1 -14.25 1.78 20.79
CA MET A 1 -14.03 0.34 21.11
C MET A 1 -13.76 -0.42 19.85
N THR A 2 -12.56 -0.95 19.74
CA THR A 2 -12.12 -1.78 18.61
C THR A 2 -12.37 -3.25 18.84
N CYS A 3 -12.48 -3.71 20.08
CA CYS A 3 -12.81 -5.08 20.47
C CYS A 3 -14.29 -5.29 20.84
N PHE A 4 -14.72 -6.54 20.92
CA PHE A 4 -16.08 -6.90 21.34
C PHE A 4 -16.21 -7.07 22.86
N TYR A 5 -15.11 -7.44 23.51
CA TYR A 5 -15.00 -7.55 24.95
C TYR A 5 -13.60 -7.16 25.40
N ARG A 6 -13.49 -6.42 26.51
CA ARG A 6 -12.22 -6.08 27.16
C ARG A 6 -12.35 -6.10 28.68
N SER A 7 -11.31 -6.56 29.36
CA SER A 7 -11.20 -6.57 30.82
C SER A 7 -9.75 -6.82 31.24
N SER A 8 -9.44 -6.67 32.52
CA SER A 8 -8.27 -7.35 33.09
C SER A 8 -8.50 -8.86 33.15
N VAL A 9 -7.42 -9.64 33.28
CA VAL A 9 -7.53 -11.10 33.48
C VAL A 9 -8.25 -11.40 34.79
N ASP A 10 -8.05 -10.62 35.85
CA ASP A 10 -8.75 -10.82 37.12
C ASP A 10 -10.25 -10.62 36.99
N GLU A 11 -10.69 -9.56 36.33
CA GLU A 11 -12.11 -9.31 36.04
C GLU A 11 -12.74 -10.41 35.16
N PHE A 12 -12.01 -10.85 34.13
CA PHE A 12 -12.45 -11.95 33.26
C PHE A 12 -12.64 -13.26 34.05
N LEU A 13 -11.72 -13.58 34.95
CA LEU A 13 -11.82 -14.80 35.78
C LEU A 13 -12.93 -14.71 36.81
N ALA A 14 -13.33 -13.53 37.25
CA ALA A 14 -14.44 -13.28 38.16
C ALA A 14 -15.83 -13.38 37.47
N GLN A 15 -15.91 -13.19 36.16
CA GLN A 15 -17.14 -13.22 35.38
C GLN A 15 -17.44 -14.65 34.88
N THR A 16 -18.71 -14.93 34.57
CA THR A 16 -19.11 -16.21 33.97
C THR A 16 -18.95 -16.22 32.47
N ASP A 17 -18.88 -17.42 31.86
CA ASP A 17 -18.76 -17.54 30.39
C ASP A 17 -20.01 -17.00 29.70
N GLU A 18 -21.21 -17.21 30.29
CA GLU A 18 -22.49 -16.71 29.77
C GLU A 18 -22.49 -15.17 29.70
N TYR A 19 -21.94 -14.50 30.72
CA TYR A 19 -21.82 -13.05 30.74
C TYR A 19 -20.91 -12.56 29.59
N VAL A 20 -19.74 -13.17 29.39
CA VAL A 20 -18.80 -12.81 28.32
C VAL A 20 -19.43 -13.05 26.94
N ILE A 21 -20.07 -14.21 26.75
CA ILE A 21 -20.74 -14.56 25.48
C ILE A 21 -21.87 -13.58 25.17
N ALA A 22 -22.65 -13.17 26.17
CA ALA A 22 -23.71 -12.19 25.97
C ALA A 22 -23.15 -10.86 25.48
N HIS A 23 -22.01 -10.39 26.03
CA HIS A 23 -21.33 -9.18 25.58
C HIS A 23 -20.80 -9.31 24.15
N LEU A 24 -20.15 -10.42 23.82
CA LEU A 24 -19.69 -10.71 22.46
C LEU A 24 -20.87 -10.73 21.48
N GLY A 25 -21.97 -11.36 21.86
CA GLY A 25 -23.19 -11.44 21.04
C GLY A 25 -23.83 -10.09 20.76
N ILE A 26 -23.92 -9.22 21.76
CA ILE A 26 -24.45 -7.85 21.61
C ILE A 26 -23.54 -7.03 20.66
N ALA A 27 -22.22 -7.10 20.86
CA ALA A 27 -21.25 -6.40 20.03
C ALA A 27 -21.28 -6.89 18.57
N TYR A 28 -21.47 -8.21 18.38
CA TYR A 28 -21.60 -8.85 17.07
C TYR A 28 -22.86 -8.39 16.34
N ALA A 29 -24.00 -8.41 17.02
CA ALA A 29 -25.28 -7.97 16.46
C ALA A 29 -25.27 -6.48 16.07
N ASN A 30 -24.69 -5.62 16.91
CA ASN A 30 -24.60 -4.18 16.67
C ASN A 30 -23.75 -3.82 15.42
N ARG A 31 -22.90 -4.74 14.95
CA ARG A 31 -22.11 -4.57 13.74
C ARG A 31 -22.73 -5.19 12.48
N GLY A 32 -23.98 -5.68 12.57
CA GLY A 32 -24.75 -6.18 11.43
C GLY A 32 -24.44 -7.62 11.00
N PHE A 33 -23.71 -8.39 11.80
CA PHE A 33 -23.43 -9.80 11.55
C PHE A 33 -24.56 -10.69 12.10
N THR A 34 -25.60 -10.93 11.34
CA THR A 34 -26.77 -11.70 11.83
C THR A 34 -26.84 -13.14 11.31
N SER A 35 -26.18 -13.47 10.21
CA SER A 35 -26.39 -14.74 9.50
C SER A 35 -25.55 -15.93 9.99
N GLN A 36 -24.55 -15.73 10.85
CA GLN A 36 -23.64 -16.79 11.35
C GLN A 36 -23.56 -16.85 12.88
N TYR A 37 -24.57 -16.35 13.56
CA TYR A 37 -24.54 -16.17 15.01
C TYR A 37 -24.43 -17.51 15.79
N SER A 38 -25.12 -18.56 15.35
CA SER A 38 -25.14 -19.86 16.05
C SER A 38 -23.77 -20.57 16.03
N ASP A 39 -23.11 -20.58 14.88
CA ASP A 39 -21.80 -21.25 14.72
C ASP A 39 -20.68 -20.51 15.47
N GLN A 40 -20.76 -19.19 15.49
CA GLN A 40 -19.82 -18.35 16.21
C GLN A 40 -19.96 -18.52 17.73
N THR A 41 -21.19 -18.63 18.25
CA THR A 41 -21.45 -18.81 19.68
C THR A 41 -20.87 -20.13 20.20
N LEU A 42 -21.01 -21.22 19.46
CA LEU A 42 -20.43 -22.53 19.83
C LEU A 42 -18.89 -22.48 19.86
N THR A 43 -18.29 -21.70 18.94
CA THR A 43 -16.85 -21.50 18.93
C THR A 43 -16.40 -20.74 20.17
N TRP A 44 -17.08 -19.66 20.52
CA TRP A 44 -16.76 -18.86 21.72
C TRP A 44 -16.89 -19.68 23.00
N GLU A 45 -17.96 -20.50 23.15
CA GLU A 45 -18.13 -21.36 24.32
C GLU A 45 -16.95 -22.29 24.57
N ARG A 46 -16.46 -22.92 23.52
CA ARG A 46 -15.33 -23.84 23.61
C ARG A 46 -14.01 -23.09 23.92
N ASP A 47 -13.76 -22.03 23.20
CA ASP A 47 -12.47 -21.33 23.26
C ASP A 47 -12.35 -20.53 24.57
N LEU A 48 -13.45 -19.97 25.10
CA LEU A 48 -13.48 -19.30 26.40
C LEU A 48 -13.16 -20.24 27.57
N LYS A 49 -13.72 -21.46 27.57
CA LYS A 49 -13.42 -22.47 28.61
C LYS A 49 -11.93 -22.82 28.64
N SER A 50 -11.33 -22.99 27.46
CA SER A 50 -9.92 -23.32 27.31
C SER A 50 -9.04 -22.14 27.73
N LEU A 51 -9.38 -20.92 27.28
CA LEU A 51 -8.69 -19.68 27.65
C LEU A 51 -8.74 -19.44 29.16
N ARG A 52 -9.90 -19.60 29.79
CA ARG A 52 -10.09 -19.45 31.24
C ARG A 52 -9.22 -20.42 32.03
N THR A 53 -9.14 -21.67 31.59
CA THR A 53 -8.28 -22.69 32.21
C THR A 53 -6.80 -22.30 32.08
N CYS A 54 -6.39 -21.84 30.92
CA CYS A 54 -5.05 -21.35 30.67
C CYS A 54 -4.69 -20.14 31.55
N LEU A 55 -5.55 -19.13 31.61
CA LEU A 55 -5.31 -17.91 32.39
C LEU A 55 -5.29 -18.17 33.91
N LYS A 56 -6.11 -19.09 34.43
CA LYS A 56 -6.00 -19.55 35.83
C LYS A 56 -4.60 -20.11 36.12
N ARG A 57 -4.08 -20.96 35.24
CA ARG A 57 -2.70 -21.49 35.37
C ARG A 57 -1.65 -20.40 35.29
N CYS A 58 -1.85 -19.34 34.48
CA CYS A 58 -0.96 -18.18 34.45
C CYS A 58 -0.96 -17.45 35.81
N VAL A 59 -2.11 -17.19 36.36
CA VAL A 59 -2.27 -16.55 37.68
C VAL A 59 -1.65 -17.40 38.80
N ASP A 60 -1.82 -18.72 38.76
CA ASP A 60 -1.20 -19.65 39.74
C ASP A 60 0.34 -19.62 39.67
N LYS A 61 0.91 -19.26 38.52
CA LYS A 61 2.37 -19.17 38.32
C LYS A 61 2.92 -17.75 38.57
N SER A 62 2.17 -16.72 38.25
CA SER A 62 2.56 -15.32 38.38
C SER A 62 1.34 -14.49 38.78
N ASP A 63 1.32 -13.95 39.99
CA ASP A 63 0.22 -13.12 40.48
C ASP A 63 0.03 -11.85 39.64
N SER A 64 1.10 -11.37 39.00
CA SER A 64 1.06 -10.24 38.05
C SER A 64 0.15 -10.51 36.84
N ALA A 65 -0.11 -11.78 36.50
CA ALA A 65 -1.00 -12.14 35.39
C ALA A 65 -2.45 -11.66 35.61
N ARG A 66 -2.87 -11.36 36.85
CA ARG A 66 -4.16 -10.73 37.16
C ARG A 66 -4.32 -9.37 36.50
N LEU A 67 -3.21 -8.63 36.37
CA LEU A 67 -3.17 -7.27 35.80
C LEU A 67 -3.06 -7.24 34.27
N TRP A 68 -2.86 -8.40 33.63
CA TRP A 68 -2.77 -8.43 32.18
C TRP A 68 -4.09 -7.98 31.55
N GLY A 69 -4.00 -7.21 30.47
CA GLY A 69 -5.16 -6.79 29.69
C GLY A 69 -5.61 -7.90 28.74
N LEU A 70 -6.92 -8.18 28.69
CA LEU A 70 -7.54 -9.14 27.79
C LEU A 70 -8.51 -8.41 26.85
N LEU A 71 -8.36 -8.65 25.54
CA LEU A 71 -9.32 -8.22 24.53
C LEU A 71 -9.73 -9.42 23.68
N LEU A 72 -11.03 -9.57 23.45
CA LEU A 72 -11.58 -10.63 22.59
C LEU A 72 -12.20 -10.01 21.35
N GLU A 73 -12.07 -10.72 20.22
CA GLU A 73 -12.58 -10.29 18.93
C GLU A 73 -12.12 -8.86 18.59
N PHE A 74 -10.82 -8.62 18.69
CA PHE A 74 -10.23 -7.31 18.38
C PHE A 74 -10.29 -7.06 16.88
N SER A 75 -11.07 -6.08 16.46
CA SER A 75 -11.26 -5.71 15.06
C SER A 75 -10.10 -4.85 14.58
N ILE A 76 -9.40 -5.30 13.55
CA ILE A 76 -8.41 -4.48 12.86
C ILE A 76 -9.17 -3.48 11.98
N PRO A 77 -9.06 -2.18 12.24
CA PRO A 77 -9.81 -1.17 11.49
C PRO A 77 -9.56 -1.25 9.98
N ARG A 78 -10.61 -1.06 9.17
CA ARG A 78 -10.59 -1.03 7.69
C ARG A 78 -10.24 -2.35 6.99
N LYS A 79 -10.00 -3.45 7.72
CA LYS A 79 -9.64 -4.73 7.10
C LYS A 79 -10.72 -5.80 7.22
N GLU A 80 -11.82 -5.54 7.94
CA GLU A 80 -12.84 -6.54 8.30
C GLU A 80 -12.24 -7.84 8.89
N MET A 81 -11.02 -7.73 9.43
CA MET A 81 -10.28 -8.82 10.07
C MET A 81 -10.37 -8.67 11.58
N ARG A 82 -10.41 -9.79 12.29
CA ARG A 82 -10.49 -9.82 13.75
C ARG A 82 -9.47 -10.80 14.31
N ILE A 83 -8.87 -10.40 15.43
CA ILE A 83 -7.98 -11.24 16.21
C ILE A 83 -8.82 -11.89 17.31
N ASP A 84 -8.83 -13.21 17.40
CA ASP A 84 -9.65 -13.94 18.36
C ASP A 84 -9.37 -13.47 19.80
N THR A 85 -8.08 -13.41 20.19
CA THR A 85 -7.67 -12.97 21.53
C THR A 85 -6.37 -12.14 21.47
N VAL A 86 -6.36 -11.03 22.17
CA VAL A 86 -5.17 -10.22 22.45
C VAL A 86 -4.94 -10.16 23.95
N LEU A 87 -3.71 -10.44 24.41
CA LEU A 87 -3.29 -10.30 25.79
C LEU A 87 -2.15 -9.28 25.88
N LEU A 88 -2.32 -8.30 26.73
CA LEU A 88 -1.32 -7.28 27.05
C LEU A 88 -0.54 -7.73 28.29
N ILE A 89 0.65 -8.28 28.07
CA ILE A 89 1.51 -8.91 29.09
C ILE A 89 2.67 -7.97 29.36
N ARG A 90 2.57 -7.13 30.39
CA ARG A 90 3.55 -6.06 30.62
C ARG A 90 3.71 -5.19 29.39
N ASP A 91 4.88 -5.12 28.78
CA ASP A 91 5.17 -4.41 27.52
C ASP A 91 5.06 -5.30 26.27
N SER A 92 4.67 -6.56 26.43
CA SER A 92 4.49 -7.51 25.33
C SER A 92 3.01 -7.65 24.95
N ILE A 93 2.76 -7.87 23.67
CA ILE A 93 1.42 -8.07 23.11
C ILE A 93 1.36 -9.49 22.55
N ALA A 94 0.68 -10.39 23.25
CA ALA A 94 0.41 -11.73 22.73
C ALA A 94 -0.89 -11.70 21.93
N ILE A 95 -0.81 -12.15 20.68
CA ILE A 95 -1.97 -12.32 19.81
C ILE A 95 -2.18 -13.81 19.58
N ILE A 96 -3.41 -14.26 19.74
CA ILE A 96 -3.76 -15.68 19.75
C ILE A 96 -4.86 -15.93 18.71
N GLU A 97 -4.63 -16.93 17.87
CA GLU A 97 -5.59 -17.42 16.89
C GLU A 97 -5.81 -18.91 17.11
N ALA A 98 -7.04 -19.32 17.37
CA ALA A 98 -7.40 -20.70 17.61
C ALA A 98 -8.02 -21.34 16.37
N LYS A 99 -7.53 -22.49 15.94
CA LYS A 99 -8.08 -23.24 14.80
C LYS A 99 -8.18 -24.73 15.10
N THR A 100 -9.24 -25.35 14.57
CA THR A 100 -9.44 -26.79 14.66
C THR A 100 -8.91 -27.51 13.42
N GLY A 101 -8.30 -28.67 13.60
CA GLY A 101 -7.90 -29.59 12.50
C GLY A 101 -6.69 -29.16 11.68
N THR A 102 -6.69 -29.49 10.38
CA THR A 102 -5.56 -29.29 9.44
C THR A 102 -5.25 -27.83 9.08
N ALA A 103 -5.98 -26.87 9.63
CA ALA A 103 -5.86 -25.44 9.34
C ALA A 103 -4.66 -24.74 10.04
N ALA A 104 -3.73 -25.50 10.62
CA ALA A 104 -2.58 -24.94 11.38
C ALA A 104 -1.66 -24.05 10.54
N SER A 105 -1.47 -24.35 9.26
CA SER A 105 -0.67 -23.49 8.35
C SER A 105 -1.38 -22.19 8.02
N GLN A 106 -2.70 -22.20 8.00
CA GLN A 106 -3.56 -21.07 7.75
C GLN A 106 -3.61 -20.13 8.96
N ALA A 107 -3.77 -20.69 10.18
CA ALA A 107 -3.67 -19.93 11.41
C ALA A 107 -2.32 -19.23 11.54
N LYS A 108 -1.23 -19.92 11.18
CA LYS A 108 0.11 -19.33 11.19
C LYS A 108 0.19 -18.07 10.32
N ARG A 109 -0.31 -18.12 9.09
CA ARG A 109 -0.28 -16.97 8.17
C ARG A 109 -1.14 -15.82 8.65
N GLN A 110 -2.34 -16.12 9.11
CA GLN A 110 -3.30 -15.15 9.57
C GLN A 110 -2.73 -14.37 10.76
N ILE A 111 -2.15 -15.07 11.72
CA ILE A 111 -1.59 -14.42 12.91
C ILE A 111 -0.30 -13.64 12.63
N GLU A 112 0.51 -14.08 11.66
CA GLU A 112 1.65 -13.31 11.17
C GLU A 112 1.22 -11.99 10.53
N GLU A 113 0.15 -12.01 9.75
CA GLU A 113 -0.42 -10.79 9.16
C GLU A 113 -0.93 -9.85 10.24
N TYR A 114 -1.63 -10.37 11.24
CA TYR A 114 -2.10 -9.56 12.37
C TYR A 114 -0.96 -8.91 13.14
N ALA A 115 0.11 -9.65 13.42
CA ALA A 115 1.28 -9.12 14.10
C ALA A 115 1.91 -7.95 13.35
N LEU A 116 2.01 -8.07 12.03
CA LEU A 116 2.54 -7.00 11.19
C LEU A 116 1.61 -5.79 11.12
N LEU A 117 0.31 -6.03 10.99
CA LEU A 117 -0.67 -4.95 10.97
C LEU A 117 -0.65 -4.15 12.27
N LEU A 118 -0.54 -4.82 13.42
CA LEU A 118 -0.39 -4.15 14.71
C LEU A 118 0.94 -3.40 14.80
N HIS A 119 2.05 -4.02 14.41
CA HIS A 119 3.37 -3.39 14.49
C HIS A 119 3.47 -2.13 13.62
N TYR A 120 3.00 -2.19 12.37
CA TYR A 120 3.16 -1.08 11.44
C TYR A 120 2.10 -0.01 11.55
N PHE A 121 0.89 -0.34 12.02
CA PHE A 121 -0.26 0.55 11.87
C PHE A 121 -0.97 0.88 13.18
N HIS A 122 -0.68 0.18 14.27
CA HIS A 122 -1.25 0.45 15.57
C HIS A 122 -0.22 1.18 16.44
N LYS A 123 -0.47 2.45 16.74
CA LYS A 123 0.49 3.35 17.38
C LYS A 123 1.09 2.77 18.66
N GLU A 124 0.26 2.28 19.57
CA GLU A 124 0.71 1.72 20.85
C GLU A 124 1.36 0.33 20.73
N SER A 125 1.31 -0.30 19.56
CA SER A 125 1.98 -1.58 19.28
C SER A 125 3.29 -1.43 18.52
N SER A 126 3.54 -0.30 17.86
CA SER A 126 4.69 -0.09 16.96
C SER A 126 6.04 -0.25 17.67
N ASN A 127 6.12 0.13 18.93
CA ASN A 127 7.32 0.10 19.76
C ASN A 127 7.26 -0.98 20.84
N ARG A 128 6.48 -2.05 20.63
CA ARG A 128 6.31 -3.13 21.60
C ARG A 128 6.60 -4.49 20.98
N ARG A 129 6.96 -5.43 21.82
CA ARG A 129 7.16 -6.81 21.42
C ARG A 129 5.82 -7.47 21.11
N ILE A 130 5.67 -8.05 19.93
CA ILE A 130 4.46 -8.79 19.53
C ILE A 130 4.79 -10.27 19.47
N VAL A 131 3.98 -11.09 20.13
CA VAL A 131 4.12 -12.55 20.25
C VAL A 131 2.93 -13.21 19.56
N PRO A 132 3.07 -13.65 18.31
CA PRO A 132 2.00 -14.34 17.58
C PRO A 132 1.95 -15.83 17.97
N ILE A 133 0.78 -16.30 18.39
CA ILE A 133 0.56 -17.66 18.89
C ILE A 133 -0.60 -18.32 18.14
N ALA A 134 -0.30 -19.40 17.42
CA ALA A 134 -1.30 -20.24 16.76
C ALA A 134 -1.65 -21.43 17.64
N VAL A 135 -2.89 -21.48 18.16
CA VAL A 135 -3.35 -22.53 19.06
C VAL A 135 -4.11 -23.60 18.30
N SER A 136 -3.74 -24.85 18.53
CA SER A 136 -4.33 -26.05 17.96
C SER A 136 -5.10 -26.84 19.03
N THR A 137 -6.17 -27.51 18.62
CA THR A 137 -6.87 -28.51 19.46
C THR A 137 -6.11 -29.82 19.61
N THR A 138 -5.12 -30.08 18.75
CA THR A 138 -4.21 -31.23 18.88
C THR A 138 -3.03 -30.88 19.78
N ALA A 139 -2.58 -31.84 20.57
CA ALA A 139 -1.40 -31.64 21.43
C ALA A 139 -0.18 -31.26 20.58
N VAL A 140 0.39 -30.11 20.89
CA VAL A 140 1.61 -29.58 20.25
C VAL A 140 2.48 -29.03 21.37
N GLU A 141 3.70 -29.51 21.49
CA GLU A 141 4.69 -28.95 22.40
C GLU A 141 5.09 -27.56 21.91
N ALA A 142 5.02 -26.56 22.79
CA ALA A 142 5.33 -25.19 22.45
C ALA A 142 6.83 -24.94 22.53
N ASP A 143 7.44 -24.49 21.43
CA ASP A 143 8.83 -24.08 21.40
C ASP A 143 9.00 -22.65 21.93
N ILE A 144 9.21 -22.52 23.24
CA ILE A 144 9.38 -21.24 23.93
C ILE A 144 10.65 -20.52 23.47
N SER A 145 11.67 -21.23 22.93
CA SER A 145 12.89 -20.59 22.43
C SER A 145 12.63 -19.61 21.30
N LEU A 146 11.52 -19.80 20.57
CA LEU A 146 11.09 -18.91 19.50
C LEU A 146 10.69 -17.51 19.98
N LEU A 147 10.37 -17.33 21.27
CA LEU A 147 10.10 -16.00 21.84
C LEU A 147 11.26 -15.02 21.63
N ASN A 148 12.49 -15.51 21.62
CA ASN A 148 13.69 -14.71 21.49
C ASN A 148 14.24 -14.67 20.06
N GLN A 149 13.61 -15.37 19.13
CA GLN A 149 14.01 -15.43 17.72
C GLN A 149 13.18 -14.44 16.89
N ARG A 150 13.88 -13.57 16.17
CA ARG A 150 13.29 -12.61 15.24
C ARG A 150 13.15 -13.27 13.87
N GLU A 151 11.95 -13.36 13.34
CA GLU A 151 11.78 -14.01 12.04
C GLU A 151 11.92 -13.05 10.85
N LEU A 152 11.60 -11.78 11.02
CA LEU A 152 11.26 -10.92 9.89
C LEU A 152 12.17 -9.72 9.64
N PHE A 153 12.79 -9.14 10.66
CA PHE A 153 13.47 -7.85 10.49
C PHE A 153 14.71 -7.74 11.36
N PRO A 154 15.90 -8.13 10.82
CA PRO A 154 17.19 -7.93 11.51
C PRO A 154 17.49 -6.46 11.84
N GLN A 155 16.77 -5.52 11.20
CA GLN A 155 17.05 -4.09 11.25
C GLN A 155 16.29 -3.35 12.36
N LEU A 156 15.27 -3.94 12.99
CA LEU A 156 14.55 -3.35 14.11
C LEU A 156 15.29 -3.61 15.41
N ALA A 157 16.08 -2.64 15.87
CA ALA A 157 17.05 -2.81 16.95
C ALA A 157 16.41 -2.98 18.34
N THR A 158 15.21 -2.50 18.59
CA THR A 158 14.65 -2.38 19.95
C THR A 158 13.36 -3.18 20.17
N TYR A 159 12.49 -3.28 19.19
CA TYR A 159 11.18 -3.95 19.30
C TYR A 159 10.99 -4.89 18.12
N TRP A 160 10.41 -6.07 18.33
CA TRP A 160 10.32 -7.11 17.29
C TRP A 160 9.07 -7.96 17.38
N ILE A 161 8.72 -8.56 16.26
CA ILE A 161 7.74 -9.63 16.19
C ILE A 161 8.49 -10.94 16.40
N ALA A 162 8.09 -11.71 17.42
CA ALA A 162 8.62 -13.05 17.64
C ALA A 162 8.20 -13.99 16.49
N ARG A 163 8.92 -15.09 16.33
CA ARG A 163 8.47 -16.18 15.44
C ARG A 163 7.13 -16.73 15.92
N VAL A 164 6.27 -17.12 14.98
CA VAL A 164 4.98 -17.72 15.33
C VAL A 164 5.20 -18.98 16.14
N ILE A 165 4.64 -18.98 17.36
CA ILE A 165 4.67 -20.11 18.26
C ILE A 165 3.43 -20.94 18.01
N ARG A 166 3.61 -22.22 17.72
CA ARG A 166 2.54 -23.19 17.70
C ARG A 166 2.35 -23.74 19.09
N SER A 167 1.14 -23.78 19.59
CA SER A 167 0.82 -24.28 20.93
C SER A 167 -0.47 -25.07 20.92
N SER A 168 -0.66 -25.92 21.92
CA SER A 168 -1.97 -26.42 22.33
C SER A 168 -2.53 -25.53 23.44
N TRP A 169 -3.82 -25.67 23.74
CA TRP A 169 -4.42 -24.97 24.88
C TRP A 169 -3.76 -25.32 26.21
N ASP A 170 -3.27 -26.54 26.35
CA ASP A 170 -2.63 -27.02 27.59
C ASP A 170 -1.24 -26.41 27.79
N GLU A 171 -0.51 -26.12 26.71
CA GLU A 171 0.84 -25.55 26.74
C GLU A 171 0.87 -24.01 26.65
N LEU A 172 -0.25 -23.39 26.28
CA LEU A 172 -0.33 -21.93 26.03
C LEU A 172 0.12 -21.12 27.25
N PHE A 173 -0.20 -21.58 28.48
CA PHE A 173 0.17 -20.85 29.69
C PHE A 173 1.69 -20.69 29.83
N SER A 174 2.46 -21.69 29.43
CA SER A 174 3.94 -21.65 29.51
C SER A 174 4.52 -20.59 28.59
N VAL A 175 3.93 -20.41 27.39
CA VAL A 175 4.31 -19.37 26.43
C VAL A 175 3.99 -17.99 26.99
N LEU A 176 2.78 -17.82 27.55
CA LEU A 176 2.33 -16.53 28.08
C LEU A 176 3.16 -16.07 29.27
N VAL A 177 3.44 -16.99 30.23
CA VAL A 177 4.30 -16.69 31.38
C VAL A 177 5.74 -16.38 30.94
N ALA A 178 6.27 -17.13 29.96
CA ALA A 178 7.60 -16.86 29.42
C ALA A 178 7.70 -15.54 28.60
N ALA A 179 6.56 -15.03 28.12
CA ALA A 179 6.49 -13.74 27.42
C ALA A 179 6.51 -12.53 28.38
N GLU A 180 6.28 -12.75 29.67
CA GLU A 180 6.30 -11.70 30.69
C GLU A 180 7.75 -11.25 30.99
N ASP A 181 7.99 -9.95 30.95
CA ASP A 181 9.20 -9.32 31.51
C ASP A 181 8.80 -8.52 32.75
N PRO A 182 9.09 -9.04 33.96
CA PRO A 182 8.69 -8.36 35.19
C PRO A 182 9.33 -6.99 35.41
N SER A 183 10.42 -6.68 34.71
CA SER A 183 11.10 -5.38 34.77
C SER A 183 10.37 -4.26 34.01
N ARG A 184 9.40 -4.61 33.18
CA ARG A 184 8.66 -3.68 32.33
C ARG A 184 7.34 -3.27 32.94
N GLU A 185 6.87 -2.08 32.56
CA GLU A 185 5.58 -1.57 32.99
C GLU A 185 4.43 -2.25 32.23
N GLN A 186 3.27 -2.34 32.87
CA GLN A 186 2.06 -2.89 32.26
C GLN A 186 1.48 -1.89 31.25
N ILE A 187 1.15 -2.38 30.06
CA ILE A 187 0.39 -1.62 29.07
C ILE A 187 -0.98 -1.26 29.64
N VAL A 188 -1.37 -0.01 29.57
CA VAL A 188 -2.69 0.45 29.97
C VAL A 188 -3.71 0.01 28.91
N LEU A 189 -4.65 -0.83 29.32
CA LEU A 189 -5.60 -1.51 28.45
C LEU A 189 -6.43 -0.55 27.60
N GLU A 190 -6.96 0.52 28.23
CA GLU A 190 -7.79 1.54 27.58
C GLU A 190 -7.00 2.32 26.54
N VAL A 191 -5.77 2.71 26.89
CA VAL A 191 -4.88 3.48 26.01
C VAL A 191 -4.54 2.65 24.76
N TRP A 192 -4.31 1.35 24.95
CA TRP A 192 -4.00 0.46 23.85
C TRP A 192 -5.22 0.20 22.94
N ASP A 193 -6.41 -0.12 23.50
CA ASP A 193 -7.63 -0.37 22.70
C ASP A 193 -8.12 0.88 21.95
N GLU A 194 -7.91 2.08 22.52
CA GLU A 194 -8.32 3.35 21.93
C GLU A 194 -7.22 4.00 21.07
N SER A 195 -6.10 3.31 20.95
CA SER A 195 -4.96 3.81 20.17
C SER A 195 -5.30 3.97 18.70
N SER A 196 -4.69 4.96 18.11
CA SER A 196 -4.87 5.25 16.69
C SER A 196 -4.33 4.11 15.82
N TYR A 197 -5.12 3.71 14.84
CA TYR A 197 -4.72 2.75 13.83
C TYR A 197 -4.60 3.46 12.48
N PHE A 198 -3.39 3.49 11.93
CA PHE A 198 -3.05 4.22 10.72
C PHE A 198 -2.55 3.26 9.63
N PRO A 199 -3.45 2.59 8.90
CA PRO A 199 -3.02 1.81 7.74
C PRO A 199 -2.43 2.73 6.69
N ILE A 200 -1.45 2.23 5.91
CA ILE A 200 -0.98 2.97 4.73
C ILE A 200 -2.21 3.26 3.87
N PRO A 201 -2.56 4.53 3.66
CA PRO A 201 -3.73 4.86 2.87
C PRO A 201 -3.51 4.39 1.43
N SER A 202 -4.56 3.91 0.81
CA SER A 202 -4.56 3.76 -0.63
C SER A 202 -4.30 5.13 -1.27
N ILE A 203 -3.80 5.15 -2.51
CA ILE A 203 -3.59 6.41 -3.25
C ILE A 203 -4.86 7.28 -3.27
N LEU A 204 -6.03 6.64 -3.25
CA LEU A 204 -7.33 7.31 -3.26
C LEU A 204 -7.66 7.96 -1.91
N GLU A 205 -7.39 7.26 -0.81
CA GLU A 205 -7.57 7.81 0.55
C GLU A 205 -6.58 8.94 0.83
N ALA A 206 -5.33 8.79 0.38
CA ALA A 206 -4.31 9.81 0.49
C ALA A 206 -4.68 11.07 -0.31
N ALA A 207 -5.16 10.91 -1.55
CA ALA A 207 -5.61 12.01 -2.38
C ALA A 207 -6.82 12.75 -1.76
N LEU A 208 -7.77 11.99 -1.18
CA LEU A 208 -8.92 12.57 -0.50
C LEU A 208 -8.50 13.31 0.78
N ALA A 209 -7.57 12.75 1.55
CA ALA A 209 -7.03 13.37 2.75
C ALA A 209 -6.33 14.71 2.43
N LEU A 210 -5.51 14.77 1.37
CA LEU A 210 -4.93 16.02 0.86
C LEU A 210 -6.01 17.03 0.46
N LYS A 211 -7.06 16.59 -0.25
CA LYS A 211 -8.19 17.46 -0.65
C LYS A 211 -8.99 17.99 0.54
N THR A 212 -9.01 17.28 1.67
CA THR A 212 -9.65 17.74 2.92
C THR A 212 -8.76 18.66 3.75
N GLY A 213 -7.51 18.88 3.35
CA GLY A 213 -6.56 19.79 4.01
C GLY A 213 -5.65 19.10 5.03
N LEU A 214 -5.60 17.76 5.04
CA LEU A 214 -4.63 17.04 5.84
C LEU A 214 -3.23 17.17 5.23
N SER A 215 -2.24 17.33 6.07
CA SER A 215 -0.83 17.40 5.66
C SER A 215 -0.28 16.02 5.27
N ILE A 216 0.83 15.98 4.53
CA ILE A 216 1.56 14.74 4.26
C ILE A 216 1.93 14.02 5.56
N ARG A 217 2.25 14.76 6.63
CA ARG A 217 2.56 14.23 7.95
C ARG A 217 1.45 13.39 8.54
N GLU A 218 0.21 13.80 8.32
CA GLU A 218 -0.96 13.08 8.79
C GLU A 218 -1.33 11.88 7.93
N ILE A 219 -0.74 11.79 6.74
CA ILE A 219 -0.99 10.74 5.73
C ILE A 219 0.14 9.70 5.70
N ALA A 220 1.39 10.13 5.87
CA ALA A 220 2.57 9.25 5.88
C ALA A 220 2.80 8.70 7.30
N HIS A 221 2.80 7.39 7.45
CA HIS A 221 2.71 6.71 8.76
C HIS A 221 4.01 6.11 9.29
N SER A 222 5.15 6.40 8.65
CA SER A 222 6.46 6.10 9.22
C SER A 222 7.31 7.36 9.25
N GLU A 223 7.97 7.65 10.36
CA GLU A 223 8.83 8.83 10.51
C GLU A 223 9.91 8.91 9.41
N ALA A 224 10.45 7.77 8.99
CA ALA A 224 11.44 7.71 7.92
C ALA A 224 10.84 8.08 6.56
N SER A 225 9.64 7.57 6.24
CA SER A 225 8.93 7.88 4.99
C SER A 225 8.40 9.32 4.97
N GLU A 226 7.99 9.84 6.13
CA GLU A 226 7.51 11.21 6.29
C GLU A 226 8.61 12.22 6.01
N SER A 227 9.77 12.07 6.65
CA SER A 227 10.90 12.98 6.46
C SER A 227 11.44 12.93 5.03
N GLU A 228 11.43 11.76 4.39
CA GLU A 228 11.88 11.57 3.02
C GLU A 228 10.91 12.22 2.02
N ILE A 229 9.60 12.01 2.16
CA ILE A 229 8.56 12.61 1.32
C ILE A 229 8.58 14.14 1.45
N GLU A 230 8.69 14.66 2.67
CA GLU A 230 8.74 16.10 2.91
C GLU A 230 10.02 16.74 2.36
N ASN A 231 11.16 16.07 2.49
CA ASN A 231 12.42 16.53 1.89
C ASN A 231 12.33 16.63 0.35
N VAL A 232 11.75 15.60 -0.28
CA VAL A 232 11.50 15.62 -1.73
C VAL A 232 10.58 16.77 -2.10
N ARG A 233 9.48 16.96 -1.37
CA ARG A 233 8.52 18.03 -1.62
C ARG A 233 9.17 19.40 -1.55
N LEU A 234 9.97 19.64 -0.51
CA LEU A 234 10.71 20.89 -0.35
C LEU A 234 11.72 21.12 -1.48
N THR A 235 12.48 20.08 -1.85
CA THR A 235 13.46 20.17 -2.94
C THR A 235 12.79 20.50 -4.28
N VAL A 236 11.64 19.86 -4.58
CA VAL A 236 10.89 20.17 -5.82
C VAL A 236 10.32 21.59 -5.78
N GLN A 237 9.84 22.02 -4.59
CA GLN A 237 9.38 23.40 -4.42
C GLN A 237 10.49 24.43 -4.63
N GLU A 238 11.70 24.17 -4.13
CA GLU A 238 12.87 25.01 -4.38
C GLU A 238 13.20 25.11 -5.88
N CYS A 239 13.14 23.98 -6.60
CA CYS A 239 13.34 23.96 -8.05
C CYS A 239 12.29 24.80 -8.78
N LEU A 240 11.04 24.71 -8.35
CA LEU A 240 9.92 25.48 -8.91
C LEU A 240 10.07 26.98 -8.65
N ASP A 241 10.39 27.36 -7.41
CA ASP A 241 10.58 28.76 -7.03
C ASP A 241 11.78 29.36 -7.76
N ARG A 242 12.83 28.58 -8.00
CA ARG A 242 13.98 29.01 -8.80
C ARG A 242 13.61 29.22 -10.27
N ALA A 243 12.90 28.26 -10.90
CA ALA A 243 12.44 28.42 -12.28
C ALA A 243 11.60 29.70 -12.45
N ARG A 244 10.73 29.98 -11.49
CA ARG A 244 9.89 31.20 -11.46
C ARG A 244 10.72 32.47 -11.30
N THR A 245 11.63 32.48 -10.32
CA THR A 245 12.44 33.69 -10.00
C THR A 245 13.43 34.05 -11.12
N GLU A 246 14.02 33.03 -11.74
CA GLU A 246 14.97 33.20 -12.83
C GLU A 246 14.29 33.35 -14.21
N SER A 247 12.94 33.25 -14.28
CA SER A 247 12.15 33.24 -15.52
C SER A 247 12.70 32.22 -16.53
N ARG A 248 12.89 30.96 -16.05
CA ARG A 248 13.47 29.88 -16.86
C ARG A 248 12.54 28.67 -16.93
N HIS A 249 12.71 27.89 -17.98
CA HIS A 249 12.07 26.59 -18.10
C HIS A 249 12.85 25.54 -17.31
N ALA A 250 12.16 24.64 -16.62
CA ALA A 250 12.79 23.61 -15.81
C ALA A 250 12.10 22.25 -15.96
N ILE A 251 12.87 21.18 -15.80
CA ILE A 251 12.36 19.83 -15.61
C ILE A 251 12.99 19.18 -14.40
N CYS A 252 12.18 18.48 -13.60
CA CYS A 252 12.63 17.76 -12.42
C CYS A 252 12.25 16.28 -12.51
N PHE A 253 13.24 15.40 -12.51
CA PHE A 253 13.05 13.96 -12.49
C PHE A 253 13.12 13.43 -11.07
N LEU A 254 11.98 13.04 -10.54
CA LEU A 254 11.83 12.40 -9.24
C LEU A 254 11.79 10.89 -9.41
N THR A 255 12.73 10.17 -8.81
CA THR A 255 12.77 8.71 -8.82
C THR A 255 12.39 8.12 -7.47
N GLY A 256 12.18 6.82 -7.43
CA GLY A 256 11.98 6.08 -6.18
C GLY A 256 11.53 4.65 -6.42
N VAL A 257 11.84 3.82 -5.42
CA VAL A 257 11.46 2.40 -5.46
C VAL A 257 9.95 2.21 -5.60
N PRO A 258 9.47 1.07 -6.12
CA PRO A 258 8.04 0.80 -6.21
C PRO A 258 7.35 0.93 -4.85
N GLY A 259 6.26 1.71 -4.80
CA GLY A 259 5.52 1.94 -3.56
C GLY A 259 6.13 2.95 -2.59
N SER A 260 7.14 3.71 -2.98
CA SER A 260 7.76 4.74 -2.14
C SER A 260 6.93 6.02 -1.94
N GLY A 261 5.81 6.17 -2.65
CA GLY A 261 4.94 7.34 -2.51
C GLY A 261 5.13 8.44 -3.55
N LYS A 262 5.80 8.17 -4.69
CA LYS A 262 5.96 9.15 -5.78
C LYS A 262 4.67 9.86 -6.18
N THR A 263 3.62 9.08 -6.45
CA THR A 263 2.31 9.63 -6.80
C THR A 263 1.72 10.48 -5.67
N LEU A 264 1.96 10.10 -4.40
CA LEU A 264 1.54 10.89 -3.23
C LEU A 264 2.26 12.24 -3.19
N VAL A 265 3.58 12.26 -3.44
CA VAL A 265 4.34 13.52 -3.56
C VAL A 265 3.77 14.39 -4.67
N GLY A 266 3.53 13.82 -5.85
CA GLY A 266 2.94 14.54 -6.97
C GLY A 266 1.57 15.15 -6.65
N LEU A 267 0.68 14.38 -6.06
CA LEU A 267 -0.65 14.85 -5.64
C LEU A 267 -0.55 15.94 -4.56
N SER A 268 0.38 15.82 -3.63
CA SER A 268 0.62 16.82 -2.59
C SER A 268 1.12 18.14 -3.17
N LEU A 269 2.06 18.10 -4.12
CA LEU A 269 2.55 19.29 -4.82
C LEU A 269 1.42 19.96 -5.60
N ALA A 270 0.62 19.19 -6.34
CA ALA A 270 -0.53 19.70 -7.07
C ALA A 270 -1.54 20.41 -6.15
N HIS A 271 -1.67 19.93 -4.91
CA HIS A 271 -2.62 20.49 -3.95
C HIS A 271 -2.08 21.69 -3.18
N SER A 272 -0.77 21.73 -2.87
CA SER A 272 -0.17 22.81 -2.08
C SER A 272 -0.08 24.14 -2.83
N ASP A 273 0.03 24.11 -4.14
CA ASP A 273 0.11 25.33 -4.96
C ASP A 273 -1.27 25.93 -5.32
N GLU A 274 -2.35 25.18 -5.16
CA GLU A 274 -3.73 25.68 -5.33
C GLU A 274 -3.97 26.93 -4.46
N ASN A 275 -3.37 26.98 -3.27
CA ASN A 275 -3.47 28.07 -2.32
C ASN A 275 -2.62 29.31 -2.68
N LYS A 276 -1.69 29.20 -3.66
CA LYS A 276 -0.77 30.28 -4.05
C LYS A 276 -1.08 30.93 -5.42
N GLY A 277 -2.20 30.53 -6.02
CA GLY A 277 -2.62 31.06 -7.33
C GLY A 277 -1.87 30.46 -8.53
N ASN A 278 -1.04 29.42 -8.32
CA ASN A 278 -0.30 28.72 -9.37
C ASN A 278 -0.55 27.21 -9.25
N ALA A 279 -1.74 26.77 -9.65
CA ALA A 279 -2.08 25.37 -9.62
C ALA A 279 -1.13 24.53 -10.48
N ILE A 280 -0.59 23.45 -9.90
CA ILE A 280 0.19 22.45 -10.63
C ILE A 280 -0.77 21.39 -11.17
N HIS A 281 -0.73 21.15 -12.47
CA HIS A 281 -1.63 20.20 -13.12
C HIS A 281 -1.05 18.79 -13.05
N PHE A 282 -1.73 17.86 -12.37
CA PHE A 282 -1.32 16.47 -12.26
C PHE A 282 -1.84 15.65 -13.44
N MET A 283 -0.93 15.01 -14.17
CA MET A 283 -1.26 14.18 -15.31
C MET A 283 -0.80 12.74 -15.13
N SER A 284 -1.60 11.80 -15.58
CA SER A 284 -1.25 10.38 -15.61
C SER A 284 -1.74 9.70 -16.88
N GLY A 285 -0.96 8.77 -17.40
CA GLY A 285 -1.36 7.87 -18.48
C GLY A 285 -2.38 6.80 -18.04
N ASN A 286 -2.56 6.62 -16.73
CA ASN A 286 -3.51 5.65 -16.14
C ASN A 286 -4.93 6.23 -16.12
N GLY A 287 -5.65 6.07 -17.23
CA GLY A 287 -7.02 6.59 -17.39
C GLY A 287 -8.00 6.17 -16.27
N PRO A 288 -8.08 4.89 -15.86
CA PRO A 288 -8.89 4.48 -14.72
C PRO A 288 -8.57 5.22 -13.42
N LEU A 289 -7.30 5.41 -13.08
CA LEU A 289 -6.89 6.16 -11.89
C LEU A 289 -7.36 7.60 -11.95
N VAL A 290 -7.15 8.27 -13.08
CA VAL A 290 -7.60 9.66 -13.31
C VAL A 290 -9.11 9.79 -13.11
N GLN A 291 -9.90 8.89 -13.70
CA GLN A 291 -11.36 8.91 -13.57
C GLN A 291 -11.82 8.76 -12.12
N VAL A 292 -11.23 7.85 -11.37
CA VAL A 292 -11.57 7.64 -9.96
C VAL A 292 -11.19 8.84 -9.10
N LEU A 293 -10.00 9.41 -9.30
CA LEU A 293 -9.58 10.61 -8.57
C LEU A 293 -10.45 11.81 -8.88
N GLN A 294 -10.79 12.06 -10.16
CA GLN A 294 -11.71 13.12 -10.56
C GLN A 294 -13.09 12.94 -9.92
N HIS A 295 -13.58 11.70 -9.87
CA HIS A 295 -14.88 11.41 -9.23
C HIS A 295 -14.85 11.71 -7.73
N LEU A 296 -13.82 11.24 -7.01
CA LEU A 296 -13.64 11.49 -5.57
C LEU A 296 -13.54 12.99 -5.26
N PHE A 297 -12.77 13.73 -6.04
CA PHE A 297 -12.60 15.17 -5.83
C PHE A 297 -13.89 15.94 -6.12
N THR A 298 -14.64 15.52 -7.15
CA THR A 298 -15.96 16.07 -7.44
C THR A 298 -16.92 15.83 -6.27
N GLN A 299 -16.98 14.61 -5.75
CA GLN A 299 -17.85 14.29 -4.61
C GLN A 299 -17.50 15.10 -3.36
N GLU A 300 -16.20 15.24 -3.05
CA GLU A 300 -15.75 16.00 -1.89
C GLU A 300 -16.06 17.49 -2.03
N SER A 301 -15.86 18.09 -3.22
CA SER A 301 -16.23 19.48 -3.47
C SER A 301 -17.76 19.68 -3.35
N MET A 302 -18.56 18.74 -3.85
CA MET A 302 -20.02 18.75 -3.67
C MET A 302 -20.43 18.62 -2.20
N ARG A 303 -19.75 17.79 -1.41
CA ARG A 303 -19.98 17.65 0.02
C ARG A 303 -19.73 18.97 0.77
N LYS A 304 -18.76 19.76 0.30
CA LYS A 304 -18.45 21.11 0.79
C LYS A 304 -19.40 22.19 0.24
N GLY A 305 -20.42 21.82 -0.55
CA GLY A 305 -21.44 22.72 -1.05
C GLY A 305 -21.21 23.24 -2.47
N ALA A 306 -20.21 22.78 -3.20
CA ALA A 306 -19.97 23.20 -4.57
C ALA A 306 -21.05 22.66 -5.53
N TYR A 307 -21.40 23.46 -6.55
CA TYR A 307 -22.31 23.02 -7.62
C TYR A 307 -21.65 21.96 -8.50
N ALA A 308 -22.38 20.90 -8.84
CA ALA A 308 -21.82 19.72 -9.50
C ALA A 308 -21.02 19.98 -10.78
N PRO A 309 -21.44 20.83 -11.75
CA PRO A 309 -20.63 21.19 -12.90
C PRO A 309 -19.33 21.91 -12.56
N GLN A 310 -19.35 22.82 -11.58
CA GLN A 310 -18.17 23.52 -11.10
C GLN A 310 -17.19 22.54 -10.44
N ALA A 311 -17.66 21.69 -9.52
CA ALA A 311 -16.85 20.67 -8.87
C ALA A 311 -16.17 19.73 -9.88
N ARG A 312 -16.87 19.36 -10.97
CA ARG A 312 -16.28 18.55 -12.05
C ARG A 312 -15.22 19.30 -12.84
N ALA A 313 -15.45 20.59 -13.12
CA ALA A 313 -14.46 21.42 -13.81
C ALA A 313 -13.18 21.57 -12.97
N GLU A 314 -13.31 21.89 -11.70
CA GLU A 314 -12.20 21.98 -10.75
C GLU A 314 -11.39 20.68 -10.66
N ALA A 315 -12.08 19.52 -10.54
CA ALA A 315 -11.41 18.23 -10.50
C ALA A 315 -10.61 17.93 -11.79
N LYS A 316 -11.13 18.33 -12.96
CA LYS A 316 -10.43 18.17 -14.24
C LYS A 316 -9.26 19.12 -14.41
N THR A 317 -9.34 20.32 -13.86
CA THR A 317 -8.23 21.29 -13.90
C THR A 317 -7.06 20.84 -13.03
N LEU A 318 -7.34 20.08 -11.97
CA LEU A 318 -6.31 19.58 -11.06
C LEU A 318 -5.68 18.28 -11.56
N ILE A 319 -6.49 17.35 -12.09
CA ILE A 319 -6.06 16.02 -12.52
C ILE A 319 -6.63 15.70 -13.90
N GLU A 320 -5.78 15.38 -14.86
CA GLU A 320 -6.20 15.03 -16.21
C GLU A 320 -5.40 13.83 -16.78
N ASN A 321 -5.96 13.19 -17.78
CA ASN A 321 -5.23 12.21 -18.56
C ASN A 321 -4.30 12.90 -19.56
N VAL A 322 -3.04 12.48 -19.62
CA VAL A 322 -2.01 13.10 -20.49
C VAL A 322 -2.44 13.18 -21.97
N HIS A 323 -3.17 12.17 -22.47
CA HIS A 323 -3.63 12.19 -23.86
C HIS A 323 -4.74 13.21 -24.13
N ILE A 324 -5.53 13.54 -23.11
CA ILE A 324 -6.55 14.59 -23.19
C ILE A 324 -5.87 15.96 -23.17
N PHE A 325 -4.96 16.18 -22.22
CA PHE A 325 -4.15 17.39 -22.18
C PHE A 325 -3.45 17.63 -23.52
N ALA A 326 -2.72 16.65 -24.00
CA ALA A 326 -2.05 16.70 -25.28
C ALA A 326 -2.97 17.05 -26.46
N ARG A 327 -4.20 16.49 -26.48
CA ARG A 327 -5.18 16.79 -27.52
C ARG A 327 -5.68 18.24 -27.45
N ASN A 328 -5.80 18.78 -26.25
CA ASN A 328 -6.28 20.15 -26.06
C ASN A 328 -5.26 21.22 -26.50
N TYR A 329 -3.97 20.85 -26.62
CA TYR A 329 -2.87 21.75 -26.98
C TYR A 329 -2.08 21.30 -28.21
N THR A 330 -2.67 20.46 -29.08
CA THR A 330 -1.96 19.89 -30.23
C THR A 330 -1.68 20.91 -31.32
N ASP A 331 -2.58 21.90 -31.51
CA ASP A 331 -2.44 22.89 -32.58
C ASP A 331 -1.43 23.95 -32.18
N ASP A 332 -0.45 24.24 -33.05
CA ASP A 332 0.64 25.19 -32.76
C ASP A 332 0.16 26.64 -32.57
N ASP A 333 -1.04 26.96 -33.06
CA ASP A 333 -1.68 28.28 -32.90
C ASP A 333 -2.34 28.48 -31.51
N GLN A 334 -2.37 27.44 -30.67
CA GLN A 334 -2.88 27.58 -29.31
C GLN A 334 -1.82 28.17 -28.39
N GLY A 335 -2.22 29.11 -27.54
CA GLY A 335 -1.35 29.69 -26.52
C GLY A 335 -0.84 28.65 -25.51
N PRO A 336 -0.01 29.08 -24.54
CA PRO A 336 0.45 28.21 -23.47
C PRO A 336 -0.72 27.71 -22.61
N PRO A 337 -0.57 26.57 -21.91
CA PRO A 337 -1.52 26.13 -20.89
C PRO A 337 -1.70 27.18 -19.80
N SER A 338 -2.84 27.17 -19.11
CA SER A 338 -3.04 28.07 -17.97
C SER A 338 -2.10 27.79 -16.79
N ASN A 339 -1.61 26.55 -16.70
CA ASN A 339 -0.73 26.11 -15.64
C ASN A 339 0.72 26.16 -16.10
N HIS A 340 1.57 26.90 -15.40
CA HIS A 340 3.01 26.97 -15.65
C HIS A 340 3.78 25.72 -15.19
N ALA A 341 3.16 24.91 -14.35
CA ALA A 341 3.77 23.67 -13.87
C ALA A 341 2.85 22.48 -14.09
N ILE A 342 3.43 21.37 -14.53
CA ILE A 342 2.75 20.09 -14.74
C ILE A 342 3.52 18.96 -14.05
N ILE A 343 2.77 17.99 -13.52
CA ILE A 343 3.33 16.73 -13.01
C ILE A 343 2.92 15.61 -13.98
N PHE A 344 3.89 14.82 -14.39
CA PHE A 344 3.62 13.62 -15.19
C PHE A 344 3.97 12.37 -14.41
N ASP A 345 2.94 11.63 -13.99
CA ASP A 345 3.08 10.38 -13.24
C ASP A 345 3.40 9.22 -14.17
N GLU A 346 4.29 8.33 -13.74
CA GLU A 346 4.84 7.20 -14.51
C GLU A 346 5.55 7.67 -15.81
N ALA A 347 6.41 8.67 -15.69
CA ALA A 347 7.05 9.34 -16.84
C ALA A 347 7.91 8.40 -17.71
N GLN A 348 8.42 7.27 -17.16
CA GLN A 348 9.12 6.24 -17.93
C GLN A 348 8.21 5.51 -18.92
N ARG A 349 6.90 5.58 -18.74
CA ARG A 349 5.89 4.94 -19.60
C ARG A 349 5.40 5.83 -20.74
N ALA A 350 5.99 7.03 -20.88
CA ALA A 350 5.68 7.95 -21.96
C ALA A 350 5.91 7.27 -23.34
N TRP A 351 5.02 7.52 -24.27
CA TRP A 351 5.05 6.86 -25.56
C TRP A 351 6.08 7.48 -26.50
N ASN A 352 6.77 6.60 -27.25
CA ASN A 352 7.67 7.02 -28.31
C ASN A 352 6.89 7.55 -29.53
N ARG A 353 7.62 8.20 -30.44
CA ARG A 353 7.07 8.78 -31.68
C ARG A 353 6.28 7.77 -32.51
N ALA A 354 6.79 6.54 -32.68
CA ALA A 354 6.13 5.51 -33.48
C ALA A 354 4.77 5.10 -32.90
N GLN A 355 4.68 4.96 -31.58
CA GLN A 355 3.44 4.62 -30.89
C GLN A 355 2.41 5.74 -30.93
N ASN A 356 2.87 6.99 -30.74
CA ASN A 356 2.02 8.18 -30.82
C ASN A 356 1.47 8.39 -32.25
N LEU A 357 2.30 8.15 -33.27
CA LEU A 357 1.88 8.20 -34.66
C LEU A 357 0.81 7.13 -34.96
N ARG A 358 1.03 5.89 -34.49
CA ARG A 358 0.10 4.78 -34.71
C ARG A 358 -1.26 4.99 -34.04
N LYS A 359 -1.28 5.48 -32.80
CA LYS A 359 -2.52 5.58 -32.02
C LYS A 359 -3.24 6.89 -32.20
N PHE A 360 -2.52 7.99 -32.33
CA PHE A 360 -3.08 9.34 -32.35
C PHE A 360 -2.75 10.15 -33.62
N ARG A 361 -2.02 9.54 -34.57
CA ARG A 361 -1.52 10.21 -35.80
C ARG A 361 -0.68 11.46 -35.52
N ARG A 362 0.08 11.44 -34.41
CA ARG A 362 0.98 12.51 -33.98
C ARG A 362 2.40 12.11 -34.22
N ASP A 363 3.16 12.94 -34.91
CA ASP A 363 4.55 12.67 -35.31
C ASP A 363 5.55 13.21 -34.28
N TYR A 364 5.24 13.09 -33.01
CA TYR A 364 6.06 13.46 -31.85
C TYR A 364 5.96 12.37 -30.78
N SER A 365 7.01 12.24 -29.97
CA SER A 365 6.91 11.46 -28.73
C SER A 365 6.10 12.20 -27.67
N GLU A 366 5.60 11.52 -26.64
CA GLU A 366 4.91 12.21 -25.53
C GLU A 366 5.82 13.17 -24.77
N PRO A 367 7.08 12.82 -24.44
CA PRO A 367 8.02 13.76 -23.86
C PRO A 367 8.21 15.01 -24.71
N GLU A 368 8.49 14.84 -26.00
CA GLU A 368 8.70 15.95 -26.93
C GLU A 368 7.49 16.88 -26.98
N MET A 369 6.30 16.29 -27.10
CA MET A 369 5.05 17.04 -27.16
C MET A 369 4.80 17.84 -25.87
N LEU A 370 4.95 17.22 -24.69
CA LEU A 370 4.73 17.90 -23.42
C LEU A 370 5.71 19.06 -23.23
N LEU A 371 6.98 18.85 -23.53
CA LEU A 371 8.00 19.88 -23.40
C LEU A 371 7.74 21.06 -24.36
N ARG A 372 7.38 20.80 -25.61
CA ARG A 372 7.02 21.84 -26.59
C ARG A 372 5.78 22.64 -26.18
N ILE A 373 4.77 21.98 -25.63
CA ILE A 373 3.58 22.67 -25.11
C ILE A 373 3.97 23.61 -23.96
N MET A 374 4.78 23.16 -23.03
CA MET A 374 5.23 23.96 -21.90
C MET A 374 6.25 25.05 -22.31
N GLU A 375 6.99 24.84 -23.38
CA GLU A 375 7.92 25.84 -23.94
C GLU A 375 7.23 27.07 -24.52
N ARG A 376 5.91 27.02 -24.74
CA ARG A 376 5.08 28.17 -25.20
C ARG A 376 4.96 29.28 -24.15
N HIS A 377 5.19 28.99 -22.87
CA HIS A 377 5.30 30.05 -21.86
C HIS A 377 6.50 30.96 -22.19
N GLU A 378 6.28 32.26 -22.14
CA GLU A 378 7.34 33.21 -22.44
C GLU A 378 8.30 33.40 -21.26
N ASP A 379 7.77 33.32 -20.05
CA ASP A 379 8.46 33.55 -18.78
C ASP A 379 9.06 32.28 -18.20
N TRP A 380 8.30 31.45 -17.55
CA TRP A 380 8.78 30.22 -16.92
C TRP A 380 7.79 29.06 -17.12
N ALA A 381 8.31 27.85 -17.08
CA ALA A 381 7.50 26.64 -17.00
C ALA A 381 8.27 25.53 -16.29
N MET A 382 7.54 24.60 -15.67
CA MET A 382 8.16 23.44 -15.04
C MET A 382 7.42 22.15 -15.35
N VAL A 383 8.18 21.10 -15.67
CA VAL A 383 7.72 19.72 -15.78
C VAL A 383 8.30 18.91 -14.63
N ILE A 384 7.46 18.25 -13.85
CA ILE A 384 7.86 17.34 -12.79
C ILE A 384 7.56 15.91 -13.26
N ALA A 385 8.58 15.16 -13.59
CA ALA A 385 8.49 13.79 -14.11
C ALA A 385 8.70 12.78 -12.98
N LEU A 386 7.64 12.06 -12.60
CA LEU A 386 7.71 10.99 -11.60
C LEU A 386 8.09 9.69 -12.30
N VAL A 387 9.27 9.15 -11.96
CA VAL A 387 9.87 8.00 -12.62
C VAL A 387 9.89 6.80 -11.68
N GLY A 388 9.33 5.67 -12.11
CA GLY A 388 9.34 4.41 -11.39
C GLY A 388 9.87 3.27 -12.25
N GLY A 389 10.78 2.44 -11.71
CA GLY A 389 11.31 1.28 -12.44
C GLY A 389 10.43 0.04 -12.39
N GLY A 390 10.57 -0.86 -13.37
CA GLY A 390 10.00 -2.20 -13.33
C GLY A 390 8.50 -2.31 -13.60
N GLN A 391 7.87 -1.29 -14.20
CA GLN A 391 6.46 -1.30 -14.56
C GLN A 391 6.23 -1.01 -16.07
N GLU A 392 7.24 -1.21 -16.89
CA GLU A 392 7.14 -1.11 -18.35
C GLU A 392 6.31 -2.29 -18.85
N ILE A 393 5.13 -2.01 -19.38
CA ILE A 393 4.12 -3.04 -19.70
C ILE A 393 3.84 -3.14 -21.21
N ASN A 394 4.16 -2.08 -21.96
CA ASN A 394 3.74 -1.98 -23.36
C ASN A 394 4.90 -1.79 -24.34
N ASP A 395 4.81 -2.42 -25.50
CA ASP A 395 5.64 -2.12 -26.66
C ASP A 395 5.47 -0.64 -27.04
N GLY A 396 6.57 0.11 -27.09
CA GLY A 396 6.56 1.52 -27.47
C GLY A 396 6.57 2.51 -26.30
N GLU A 397 6.75 2.04 -25.07
CA GLU A 397 7.15 2.90 -23.95
C GLU A 397 8.59 3.37 -24.20
N ALA A 398 8.80 4.68 -24.17
CA ALA A 398 10.04 5.30 -24.67
C ALA A 398 11.17 5.34 -23.64
N GLY A 399 10.86 5.09 -22.38
CA GLY A 399 11.81 5.16 -21.29
C GLY A 399 12.35 6.59 -21.06
N LEU A 400 13.38 6.68 -20.22
CA LEU A 400 14.02 7.95 -19.88
C LEU A 400 14.81 8.58 -21.03
N GLU A 401 15.37 7.76 -21.92
CA GLU A 401 16.22 8.23 -23.02
C GLU A 401 15.45 9.14 -23.98
N GLU A 402 14.16 8.92 -24.17
CA GLU A 402 13.35 9.78 -25.03
C GLU A 402 13.11 11.17 -24.43
N TRP A 403 13.04 11.27 -23.09
CA TRP A 403 13.04 12.58 -22.42
C TRP A 403 14.37 13.31 -22.67
N GLY A 404 15.48 12.58 -22.62
CA GLY A 404 16.80 13.12 -22.92
C GLY A 404 16.90 13.63 -24.37
N ARG A 405 16.40 12.87 -25.34
CA ARG A 405 16.34 13.31 -26.75
C ARG A 405 15.47 14.54 -26.93
N ALA A 406 14.27 14.50 -26.37
CA ALA A 406 13.35 15.64 -26.44
C ALA A 406 13.96 16.92 -25.88
N LEU A 407 14.67 16.84 -24.74
CA LEU A 407 15.36 17.99 -24.14
C LEU A 407 16.49 18.56 -25.00
N LEU A 408 17.13 17.73 -25.81
CA LEU A 408 18.18 18.20 -26.74
C LEU A 408 17.63 18.97 -27.94
N ASP A 409 16.39 18.66 -28.34
CA ASP A 409 15.72 19.22 -29.52
C ASP A 409 14.92 20.49 -29.24
N LEU A 410 14.88 20.95 -27.97
CA LEU A 410 14.17 22.16 -27.57
C LEU A 410 14.93 23.45 -27.98
N SER A 411 14.14 24.51 -28.23
CA SER A 411 14.67 25.81 -28.60
C SER A 411 15.21 26.60 -27.42
N LYS A 412 14.57 26.46 -26.24
CA LYS A 412 15.00 27.13 -25.00
C LYS A 412 15.95 26.25 -24.19
N ASP A 413 16.75 26.90 -23.37
CA ASP A 413 17.63 26.20 -22.43
C ASP A 413 16.90 25.88 -21.12
N TRP A 414 16.67 24.62 -20.89
CA TRP A 414 15.98 24.12 -19.71
C TRP A 414 16.93 23.78 -18.57
N LEU A 415 16.59 24.20 -17.35
CA LEU A 415 17.22 23.70 -16.13
C LEU A 415 16.78 22.24 -15.91
N ILE A 416 17.75 21.36 -15.73
CA ILE A 416 17.46 19.93 -15.52
C ILE A 416 17.86 19.55 -14.11
N TYR A 417 16.89 19.11 -13.30
CA TYR A 417 17.08 18.58 -11.97
C TYR A 417 16.79 17.08 -11.96
N ALA A 418 17.64 16.28 -11.35
CA ALA A 418 17.46 14.85 -11.34
C ALA A 418 18.09 14.18 -10.11
N SER A 419 17.56 13.01 -9.73
CA SER A 419 18.29 12.11 -8.85
C SER A 419 19.49 11.50 -9.58
N PRO A 420 20.56 11.09 -8.88
CA PRO A 420 21.71 10.43 -9.50
C PRO A 420 21.32 9.20 -10.34
N GLU A 421 20.32 8.42 -9.92
CA GLU A 421 19.87 7.22 -10.64
C GLU A 421 19.36 7.49 -12.07
N VAL A 422 18.87 8.70 -12.34
CA VAL A 422 18.41 9.09 -13.68
C VAL A 422 19.58 9.18 -14.68
N LEU A 423 20.77 9.52 -14.19
CA LEU A 423 21.98 9.62 -15.01
C LEU A 423 22.78 8.31 -15.05
N GLU A 424 22.83 7.60 -13.94
CA GLU A 424 23.66 6.41 -13.79
C GLU A 424 22.95 5.12 -14.25
N GLY A 425 21.61 5.11 -14.19
CA GLY A 425 20.79 3.94 -14.45
C GLY A 425 20.76 3.03 -13.22
N GLY A 426 19.81 3.21 -12.33
CA GLY A 426 19.64 2.42 -11.13
C GLY A 426 18.44 1.48 -11.20
N GLN A 427 18.16 0.82 -10.06
CA GLN A 427 17.01 -0.09 -9.95
C GLN A 427 15.67 0.64 -10.16
N SER A 428 15.57 1.89 -9.70
CA SER A 428 14.35 2.71 -9.85
C SER A 428 14.12 3.21 -11.27
N THR A 429 15.07 3.05 -12.16
CA THR A 429 14.98 3.40 -13.58
C THR A 429 15.08 2.17 -14.49
N ALA A 430 15.05 0.96 -13.93
CA ALA A 430 15.26 -0.30 -14.64
C ALA A 430 16.54 -0.32 -15.50
N GLY A 431 17.59 0.40 -15.06
CA GLY A 431 18.86 0.55 -15.79
C GLY A 431 18.85 1.60 -16.89
N HIS A 432 17.70 2.23 -17.18
CA HIS A 432 17.61 3.28 -18.19
C HIS A 432 18.21 4.60 -17.68
N ARG A 433 18.82 5.36 -18.60
CA ARG A 433 19.45 6.66 -18.35
C ARG A 433 18.79 7.75 -19.15
N LEU A 434 18.79 8.98 -18.62
CA LEU A 434 18.28 10.15 -19.33
C LEU A 434 19.10 10.43 -20.60
N PHE A 435 20.42 10.37 -20.48
CA PHE A 435 21.35 10.51 -21.58
C PHE A 435 22.16 9.22 -21.69
N SER A 436 22.01 8.51 -22.81
CA SER A 436 22.88 7.40 -23.15
C SER A 436 24.26 7.91 -23.62
N ASP A 437 25.25 7.02 -23.68
CA ASP A 437 26.61 7.37 -24.10
C ASP A 437 26.66 7.94 -25.53
N THR A 438 25.59 7.74 -26.32
CA THR A 438 25.45 8.25 -27.69
C THR A 438 24.80 9.63 -27.76
N LEU A 439 24.20 10.12 -26.66
CA LEU A 439 23.52 11.40 -26.60
C LEU A 439 24.45 12.47 -25.98
N ARG A 440 24.44 13.68 -26.56
CA ARG A 440 25.13 14.82 -25.99
C ARG A 440 24.50 15.16 -24.63
N GLN A 441 25.31 15.11 -23.58
CA GLN A 441 24.84 15.44 -22.24
C GLN A 441 24.67 16.96 -22.09
N LYS A 442 23.54 17.36 -21.51
CA LYS A 442 23.33 18.70 -20.97
C LYS A 442 23.77 18.74 -19.50
N GLU A 443 24.01 19.95 -18.98
CA GLU A 443 24.26 20.12 -17.55
C GLU A 443 23.01 19.73 -16.73
N VAL A 444 23.20 18.85 -15.77
CA VAL A 444 22.14 18.37 -14.87
C VAL A 444 22.51 18.67 -13.44
N GLN A 445 21.64 19.33 -12.72
CA GLN A 445 21.76 19.54 -11.27
C GLN A 445 21.25 18.31 -10.54
N THR A 446 22.16 17.56 -9.92
CA THR A 446 21.81 16.33 -9.22
C THR A 446 21.53 16.57 -7.75
N SER A 447 20.48 15.93 -7.23
CA SER A 447 20.18 15.91 -5.81
C SER A 447 19.72 14.51 -5.38
N SER A 448 20.37 13.97 -4.36
CA SER A 448 19.95 12.69 -3.76
C SER A 448 18.59 12.79 -3.06
N ALA A 449 18.14 13.99 -2.72
CA ALA A 449 16.82 14.26 -2.18
C ALA A 449 15.70 13.99 -3.21
N LEU A 450 16.00 13.98 -4.51
CA LEU A 450 15.04 13.63 -5.56
C LEU A 450 14.86 12.11 -5.77
N HIS A 451 15.21 11.31 -4.76
CA HIS A 451 15.06 9.86 -4.81
C HIS A 451 14.41 9.34 -3.53
N LEU A 452 13.25 8.71 -3.66
CA LEU A 452 12.53 8.05 -2.57
C LEU A 452 13.04 6.60 -2.40
N ARG A 453 13.71 6.33 -1.28
CA ARG A 453 14.38 5.05 -0.99
C ARG A 453 13.49 4.07 -0.25
N THR A 454 12.58 4.58 0.59
CA THR A 454 11.76 3.78 1.48
C THR A 454 10.49 3.31 0.78
N SER A 455 10.32 1.99 0.62
CA SER A 455 9.07 1.42 0.11
C SER A 455 8.03 1.33 1.23
N ASN A 456 6.88 1.95 1.05
CA ASN A 456 5.71 1.80 1.93
C ASN A 456 4.87 0.56 1.57
N ARG A 457 5.18 -0.11 0.47
CA ARG A 457 4.61 -1.42 0.14
C ARG A 457 5.39 -2.49 0.89
N SER A 458 4.65 -3.37 1.53
CA SER A 458 5.14 -4.53 2.28
C SER A 458 6.59 -4.94 1.95
N LEU A 459 7.49 -4.81 2.92
CA LEU A 459 8.86 -5.38 2.91
C LEU A 459 8.89 -6.89 2.57
N ARG A 460 7.73 -7.54 2.52
CA ARG A 460 7.53 -8.94 2.13
C ARG A 460 7.53 -9.16 0.62
N ALA A 461 7.21 -8.15 -0.18
CA ALA A 461 7.00 -8.33 -1.62
C ALA A 461 8.29 -8.30 -2.45
N ASP A 462 9.42 -7.83 -1.89
CA ASP A 462 10.65 -7.64 -2.65
C ASP A 462 11.20 -8.95 -3.21
N GLN A 463 11.24 -10.01 -2.39
CA GLN A 463 11.70 -11.33 -2.84
C GLN A 463 10.74 -11.95 -3.86
N LEU A 464 9.43 -11.77 -3.68
CA LEU A 464 8.44 -12.24 -4.64
C LEU A 464 8.51 -11.45 -5.96
N ALA A 465 8.66 -10.14 -5.88
CA ALA A 465 8.83 -9.30 -7.07
C ALA A 465 10.11 -9.67 -7.84
N THR A 466 11.21 -9.86 -7.13
CA THR A 466 12.47 -10.33 -7.73
C THR A 466 12.30 -11.69 -8.41
N TRP A 467 11.64 -12.63 -7.74
CA TRP A 467 11.37 -13.95 -8.30
C TRP A 467 10.51 -13.89 -9.56
N VAL A 468 9.44 -13.08 -9.54
CA VAL A 468 8.58 -12.89 -10.71
C VAL A 468 9.37 -12.28 -11.87
N ASN A 469 10.19 -11.28 -11.62
CA ASN A 469 11.01 -10.65 -12.64
C ASN A 469 12.01 -11.65 -13.25
N LEU A 470 12.70 -12.44 -12.43
CA LEU A 470 13.61 -13.48 -12.92
C LEU A 470 12.91 -14.52 -13.81
N LEU A 471 11.68 -14.90 -13.47
CA LEU A 471 10.89 -15.80 -14.31
C LEU A 471 10.51 -15.15 -15.64
N LEU A 472 10.10 -13.88 -15.63
CA LEU A 472 9.75 -13.14 -16.84
C LEU A 472 10.97 -12.92 -17.75
N ASP A 473 12.16 -12.73 -17.15
CA ASP A 473 13.44 -12.61 -17.85
C ASP A 473 13.99 -13.96 -18.37
N GLY A 474 13.30 -15.08 -18.08
CA GLY A 474 13.74 -16.42 -18.47
C GLY A 474 14.88 -17.00 -17.62
N LYS A 475 15.21 -16.37 -16.50
CA LYS A 475 16.27 -16.77 -15.56
C LYS A 475 15.76 -17.78 -14.52
N SER A 476 15.30 -18.93 -15.01
CA SER A 476 14.64 -19.96 -14.19
C SER A 476 15.52 -20.51 -13.07
N ASP A 477 16.83 -20.65 -13.30
CA ASP A 477 17.76 -21.19 -12.31
C ASP A 477 18.02 -20.20 -11.16
N GLU A 478 18.15 -18.91 -11.49
CA GLU A 478 18.25 -17.86 -10.49
C GLU A 478 16.94 -17.75 -9.68
N ALA A 479 15.79 -17.82 -10.33
CA ALA A 479 14.49 -17.84 -9.67
C ALA A 479 14.35 -19.06 -8.74
N ALA A 480 14.77 -20.25 -9.15
CA ALA A 480 14.73 -21.46 -8.34
C ALA A 480 15.64 -21.38 -7.10
N SER A 481 16.74 -20.63 -7.16
CA SER A 481 17.66 -20.44 -6.06
C SER A 481 17.12 -19.49 -4.97
N LEU A 482 16.16 -18.63 -5.31
CA LEU A 482 15.52 -17.74 -4.36
C LEU A 482 14.57 -18.52 -3.44
N ARG A 483 14.87 -18.51 -2.14
CA ARG A 483 13.94 -19.02 -1.13
C ARG A 483 12.80 -18.01 -0.95
N ILE A 484 11.74 -18.19 -1.71
CA ILE A 484 10.49 -17.46 -1.44
C ILE A 484 9.99 -17.99 -0.09
N SER A 485 9.77 -17.07 0.84
CA SER A 485 9.22 -17.41 2.14
C SER A 485 7.93 -18.22 1.97
N GLU A 486 7.74 -19.28 2.75
CA GLU A 486 6.48 -20.06 2.82
C GLU A 486 5.24 -19.18 3.12
N ARG A 487 5.46 -17.89 3.43
CA ARG A 487 4.45 -16.86 3.68
C ARG A 487 3.66 -16.45 2.45
N PHE A 488 4.24 -16.61 1.26
CA PHE A 488 3.49 -16.39 0.02
C PHE A 488 3.02 -17.74 -0.51
N PRO A 489 1.72 -18.05 -0.41
CA PRO A 489 1.17 -19.27 -0.95
C PRO A 489 1.15 -19.20 -2.46
N MET A 490 2.31 -19.41 -3.08
CA MET A 490 2.41 -19.51 -4.52
C MET A 490 2.24 -20.95 -4.96
N PHE A 491 1.48 -21.15 -6.01
CA PHE A 491 1.47 -22.40 -6.75
C PHE A 491 1.44 -22.11 -8.25
N LEU A 492 2.12 -22.93 -9.00
CA LEU A 492 2.06 -22.95 -10.45
C LEU A 492 1.06 -24.01 -10.88
N ALA A 493 0.12 -23.62 -11.74
CA ALA A 493 -0.82 -24.54 -12.34
C ALA A 493 -0.76 -24.43 -13.87
N ARG A 494 -0.91 -25.55 -14.55
CA ARG A 494 -0.95 -25.60 -16.02
C ARG A 494 -2.35 -25.38 -16.58
N SER A 495 -3.36 -25.41 -15.72
CA SER A 495 -4.77 -25.29 -16.08
C SER A 495 -5.40 -24.14 -15.32
N LEU A 496 -6.18 -23.31 -16.03
CA LEU A 496 -6.95 -22.22 -15.43
C LEU A 496 -8.05 -22.77 -14.48
N ASP A 497 -8.62 -23.92 -14.81
CA ASP A 497 -9.66 -24.54 -13.98
C ASP A 497 -9.08 -25.09 -12.68
N GLU A 498 -7.88 -25.67 -12.71
CA GLU A 498 -7.15 -26.06 -11.51
C GLU A 498 -6.82 -24.84 -10.63
N THR A 499 -6.38 -23.74 -11.26
CA THR A 499 -6.11 -22.49 -10.56
C THR A 499 -7.36 -21.96 -9.87
N ARG A 500 -8.50 -21.93 -10.56
CA ARG A 500 -9.78 -21.50 -9.99
C ARG A 500 -10.19 -22.34 -8.79
N LEU A 501 -10.09 -23.66 -8.93
CA LEU A 501 -10.45 -24.59 -7.86
C LEU A 501 -9.57 -24.37 -6.61
N LYS A 502 -8.26 -24.26 -6.80
CA LYS A 502 -7.31 -23.98 -5.70
C LYS A 502 -7.56 -22.63 -5.04
N LEU A 503 -7.81 -21.57 -5.81
CA LEU A 503 -8.12 -20.25 -5.27
C LEU A 503 -9.43 -20.28 -4.46
N GLN A 504 -10.45 -20.98 -4.95
CA GLN A 504 -11.71 -21.15 -4.18
C GLN A 504 -11.52 -21.91 -2.88
N GLN A 505 -10.66 -22.95 -2.89
CA GLN A 505 -10.34 -23.72 -1.69
C GLN A 505 -9.46 -22.97 -0.68
N GLN A 506 -8.70 -21.99 -1.12
CA GLN A 506 -7.79 -21.20 -0.28
C GLN A 506 -8.40 -19.89 0.20
N GLY A 507 -9.46 -19.40 -0.45
CA GLY A 507 -10.17 -18.19 -0.01
C GLY A 507 -10.92 -18.43 1.30
N ILE A 508 -10.74 -17.53 2.26
CA ILE A 508 -11.30 -17.65 3.61
C ILE A 508 -12.26 -16.49 3.84
N GLY A 509 -13.46 -16.83 4.29
CA GLY A 509 -14.45 -15.84 4.71
C GLY A 509 -14.84 -14.86 3.60
N ILE A 510 -14.50 -13.58 3.78
CA ILE A 510 -14.78 -12.50 2.84
C ILE A 510 -13.69 -12.28 1.77
N GLU A 511 -12.60 -13.05 1.82
CA GLU A 511 -11.54 -12.95 0.82
C GLU A 511 -12.08 -13.24 -0.58
N ARG A 512 -11.69 -12.41 -1.51
CA ARG A 512 -12.08 -12.53 -2.92
C ARG A 512 -10.86 -12.75 -3.78
N CYS A 513 -10.95 -13.74 -4.65
CA CYS A 513 -9.90 -14.05 -5.62
C CYS A 513 -10.24 -13.45 -6.97
N GLY A 514 -9.27 -12.85 -7.64
CA GLY A 514 -9.41 -12.27 -8.96
C GLY A 514 -8.36 -12.81 -9.93
N LEU A 515 -8.69 -12.81 -11.20
CA LEU A 515 -7.75 -13.11 -12.28
C LEU A 515 -7.20 -11.79 -12.84
N VAL A 516 -5.89 -11.72 -13.00
CA VAL A 516 -5.20 -10.62 -13.66
C VAL A 516 -4.56 -11.16 -14.93
N GLY A 517 -4.70 -10.44 -16.03
CA GLY A 517 -4.12 -10.83 -17.30
C GLY A 517 -3.63 -9.64 -18.11
N SER A 518 -2.67 -9.88 -18.98
CA SER A 518 -2.19 -8.90 -19.95
C SER A 518 -3.31 -8.49 -20.91
N SER A 519 -3.32 -7.23 -21.34
CA SER A 519 -4.23 -6.72 -22.38
C SER A 519 -4.07 -7.45 -23.73
N GLY A 520 -2.91 -8.08 -23.97
CA GLY A 520 -2.62 -8.90 -25.13
C GLY A 520 -3.00 -10.38 -25.00
N ALA A 521 -3.60 -10.81 -23.89
CA ALA A 521 -3.93 -12.21 -23.60
C ALA A 521 -5.18 -12.70 -24.36
N ALA A 522 -5.23 -12.53 -25.68
CA ALA A 522 -6.37 -12.87 -26.54
C ALA A 522 -6.84 -14.35 -26.45
N ARG A 523 -5.96 -15.28 -26.07
CA ARG A 523 -6.31 -16.70 -25.90
C ARG A 523 -7.33 -16.99 -24.81
N TYR A 524 -7.52 -16.08 -23.88
CA TYR A 524 -8.48 -16.24 -22.77
C TYR A 524 -9.90 -15.79 -23.13
N GLU A 525 -10.08 -15.02 -24.21
CA GLU A 525 -11.40 -14.62 -24.71
C GLU A 525 -12.28 -15.82 -25.08
N LEU A 526 -11.65 -16.87 -25.65
CA LEU A 526 -12.32 -18.13 -26.05
C LEU A 526 -12.89 -18.93 -24.87
N ARG A 527 -12.50 -18.60 -23.61
CA ARG A 527 -12.97 -19.24 -22.38
C ARG A 527 -13.91 -18.35 -21.55
N GLY A 528 -14.50 -17.32 -22.18
CA GLY A 528 -15.46 -16.43 -21.52
C GLY A 528 -14.84 -15.36 -20.63
N TRP A 529 -13.50 -15.23 -20.62
CA TRP A 529 -12.80 -14.15 -19.97
C TRP A 529 -12.28 -13.17 -21.04
N ASN A 530 -12.78 -11.94 -21.03
CA ASN A 530 -12.38 -10.91 -21.98
C ASN A 530 -11.70 -9.75 -21.24
N PRO A 531 -10.37 -9.63 -21.30
CA PRO A 531 -9.61 -8.58 -20.65
C PRO A 531 -9.87 -7.20 -21.27
N THR A 532 -10.41 -7.14 -22.50
CA THR A 532 -10.62 -5.90 -23.25
C THR A 532 -12.05 -5.36 -23.17
N ARG A 533 -13.00 -6.09 -22.58
CA ARG A 533 -14.34 -5.54 -22.34
C ARG A 533 -14.24 -4.33 -21.45
N ARG A 534 -14.29 -3.18 -22.09
CA ARG A 534 -14.28 -1.85 -21.48
C ARG A 534 -15.19 -1.83 -20.27
N PHE A 535 -14.66 -1.32 -19.20
CA PHE A 535 -15.36 -0.85 -18.02
C PHE A 535 -16.40 0.23 -18.37
N THR A 536 -17.54 -0.19 -18.84
CA THR A 536 -18.71 0.68 -19.02
C THR A 536 -19.92 -0.03 -18.45
N ARG A 537 -19.91 -0.25 -17.12
CA ARG A 537 -21.15 -0.34 -16.34
C ARG A 537 -20.85 -0.22 -14.85
N THR A 538 -21.33 0.89 -14.33
CA THR A 538 -21.72 1.14 -12.93
C THR A 538 -20.59 1.05 -11.91
N ILE A 539 -20.15 2.21 -11.47
CA ILE A 539 -19.39 2.44 -10.24
C ILE A 539 -20.30 2.06 -9.05
N HIS A 540 -20.40 0.78 -8.80
CA HIS A 540 -20.78 0.22 -7.52
C HIS A 540 -19.97 -1.08 -7.34
N GLY A 541 -18.86 -0.98 -6.61
CA GLY A 541 -18.06 -2.13 -6.19
C GLY A 541 -16.99 -2.57 -7.20
N SER A 542 -15.75 -2.53 -6.73
CA SER A 542 -14.51 -3.19 -7.18
C SER A 542 -14.49 -3.85 -8.58
N THR A 543 -13.62 -3.33 -9.40
CA THR A 543 -13.37 -3.70 -10.77
C THR A 543 -12.44 -4.92 -10.87
N GLY A 544 -13.00 -6.12 -10.77
CA GLY A 544 -12.35 -7.41 -11.01
C GLY A 544 -13.40 -8.45 -11.36
N ILE A 545 -13.03 -9.49 -12.09
CA ILE A 545 -13.90 -10.67 -12.21
C ILE A 545 -13.77 -11.43 -10.89
N TRP A 546 -14.75 -11.24 -10.02
CA TRP A 546 -14.81 -11.93 -8.74
C TRP A 546 -15.50 -13.29 -8.96
N LEU A 547 -14.81 -14.34 -8.57
CA LEU A 547 -15.45 -15.65 -8.46
C LEU A 547 -16.32 -15.61 -7.19
N LYS A 548 -17.63 -15.57 -7.34
CA LYS A 548 -18.53 -15.78 -6.21
C LYS A 548 -18.32 -17.19 -5.68
N ASN A 549 -18.07 -17.32 -4.38
CA ASN A 549 -18.26 -18.61 -3.74
C ASN A 549 -19.72 -19.02 -3.95
N PRO A 550 -20.00 -20.24 -4.40
CA PRO A 550 -21.36 -20.75 -4.35
C PRO A 550 -21.79 -20.79 -2.88
N THR A 551 -22.93 -20.20 -2.60
CA THR A 551 -23.64 -20.29 -1.30
C THR A 551 -23.89 -21.72 -0.93
#